data_937bc7f45edd8f7496addcc441a24a5b
#
_entry.id   937bc7f45edd8f7496addcc441a24a5b
#
_cell.length_a   1.000
_cell.length_b   1.000
_cell.length_c   1.000
_cell.angle_alpha   90.00
_cell.angle_beta   90.00
_cell.angle_gamma   90.00
#
_symmetry.space_group_name_H-M   'P 1'
#
loop_
_entity.id
_entity.type
_entity.pdbx_description
1 polymer ?
#
loop_
_entity_poly.entity_id
_entity_poly.type
_entity_poly.pdbx_seq_one_letter_code
_entity_poly.pdbx_strand_id
1 'polypeptide(L)'
;MSDFSAFERLALPIVRALVALWVRPSVLPDDAKSQQRSGRVPVYALEKRSVIDLAVLEYVCRERGLPDPHLPVGAKAVLADSLIFLERRTGFFGQRIDRRMPEALRALTVAAGEDLSFDPELIPVSLFWGRAPDRERTWFRLLIAEDWDIGGRFRKFLSLLINGRNLLVLFGEAMPVQSAMSETRGMPRGPRRMWRQLRMQFRNQRAATIGPDLSHRRTIVTEVLRTHAVRDAVRQEVRDKKVSRRDALKVARGYAYEVAANYSHAFVVFASGILGRLWNRLYDGVELANFASLQSVDEGSEIVYVPCHRSHMDYLLLSYVVYHKGYAVPHIAAGINLNMPVIGSLLRRGGAFFLRRSFGGNATYSAVFSRYLGAMMARGHSIEYFIEGGRSRTGRLMQPKTGMLAMTVRAYVRKPVRPVVFVPIYFGYERLVEGRTYIGELSGRAKEKESIIGMLRTLPELRSRFGKVYVSFGEPLPLDTLIRKHAPEWTRAPAGSDDKPPWLNPLVKDLA
;
A
#
# COMPACT_ATOMS: atom_id res chain seq x y z
N MET A 1 -9.93 -22.21 -24.84
CA MET A 1 -10.30 -23.27 -23.84
C MET A 1 -9.24 -24.36 -23.65
N SER A 2 -8.25 -24.48 -24.50
CA SER A 2 -7.15 -25.46 -24.37
C SER A 2 -6.33 -25.37 -23.09
N ASP A 3 -6.31 -24.20 -22.47
CA ASP A 3 -5.52 -23.92 -21.26
C ASP A 3 -6.12 -24.45 -19.94
N PHE A 4 -7.41 -24.83 -19.93
CA PHE A 4 -8.10 -25.28 -18.71
C PHE A 4 -8.07 -26.80 -18.55
N SER A 5 -7.87 -27.26 -17.31
CA SER A 5 -7.93 -28.68 -16.95
C SER A 5 -9.34 -29.26 -17.18
N ALA A 6 -9.45 -30.58 -17.31
CA ALA A 6 -10.75 -31.25 -17.48
C ALA A 6 -11.73 -30.88 -16.35
N PHE A 7 -11.25 -30.81 -15.10
CA PHE A 7 -12.06 -30.41 -13.94
C PHE A 7 -12.55 -28.96 -14.06
N GLU A 8 -11.70 -28.03 -14.52
CA GLU A 8 -12.06 -26.62 -14.68
C GLU A 8 -13.10 -26.45 -15.80
N ARG A 9 -13.01 -27.25 -16.86
CA ARG A 9 -14.01 -27.28 -17.95
C ARG A 9 -15.36 -27.81 -17.50
N LEU A 10 -15.39 -28.83 -16.65
CA LEU A 10 -16.61 -29.36 -16.04
C LEU A 10 -17.25 -28.37 -15.03
N ALA A 11 -16.45 -27.62 -14.31
CA ALA A 11 -16.94 -26.63 -13.36
C ALA A 11 -17.47 -25.34 -14.00
N LEU A 12 -17.04 -25.02 -15.24
CA LEU A 12 -17.37 -23.76 -15.92
C LEU A 12 -18.90 -23.51 -16.09
N PRO A 13 -19.73 -24.47 -16.48
CA PRO A 13 -21.19 -24.25 -16.60
C PRO A 13 -21.83 -23.90 -15.25
N ILE A 14 -21.40 -24.57 -14.17
CA ILE A 14 -21.91 -24.31 -12.81
C ILE A 14 -21.48 -22.89 -12.36
N VAL A 15 -20.23 -22.52 -12.63
CA VAL A 15 -19.72 -21.19 -12.30
C VAL A 15 -20.45 -20.10 -13.09
N ARG A 16 -20.73 -20.32 -14.37
CA ARG A 16 -21.53 -19.40 -15.21
C ARG A 16 -22.93 -19.18 -14.65
N ALA A 17 -23.61 -20.26 -14.25
CA ALA A 17 -24.94 -20.17 -13.64
C ALA A 17 -24.90 -19.39 -12.31
N LEU A 18 -23.92 -19.64 -11.46
CA LEU A 18 -23.73 -18.92 -10.21
C LEU A 18 -23.38 -17.43 -10.44
N VAL A 19 -22.57 -17.12 -11.45
CA VAL A 19 -22.25 -15.73 -11.81
C VAL A 19 -23.48 -15.01 -12.29
N ALA A 20 -24.25 -15.59 -13.20
CA ALA A 20 -25.48 -14.99 -13.72
C ALA A 20 -26.53 -14.75 -12.63
N LEU A 21 -26.66 -15.66 -11.66
CA LEU A 21 -27.63 -15.56 -10.56
C LEU A 21 -27.20 -14.55 -9.47
N TRP A 22 -25.91 -14.54 -9.11
CA TRP A 22 -25.45 -13.89 -7.89
C TRP A 22 -24.61 -12.63 -8.10
N VAL A 23 -23.84 -12.55 -9.22
CA VAL A 23 -22.90 -11.46 -9.42
C VAL A 23 -23.58 -10.23 -10.01
N ARG A 24 -23.28 -9.08 -9.44
CA ARG A 24 -23.75 -7.76 -9.94
C ARG A 24 -22.53 -6.85 -10.02
N PRO A 25 -21.78 -6.90 -11.15
CA PRO A 25 -20.55 -6.14 -11.29
C PRO A 25 -20.86 -4.66 -11.58
N SER A 26 -20.09 -3.76 -10.97
CA SER A 26 -19.93 -2.40 -11.45
C SER A 26 -18.85 -2.42 -12.53
N VAL A 27 -19.13 -1.88 -13.71
CA VAL A 27 -18.20 -1.88 -14.85
C VAL A 27 -17.72 -0.47 -15.10
N LEU A 28 -16.40 -0.29 -15.22
CA LEU A 28 -15.78 1.00 -15.59
C LEU A 28 -14.87 0.82 -16.81
N PRO A 29 -14.89 1.77 -17.76
CA PRO A 29 -15.86 2.87 -17.87
C PRO A 29 -17.27 2.35 -18.15
N ASP A 30 -18.29 3.16 -17.87
CA ASP A 30 -19.70 2.78 -18.09
C ASP A 30 -19.97 2.43 -19.56
N ASP A 31 -19.33 3.13 -20.48
CA ASP A 31 -19.29 2.82 -21.90
C ASP A 31 -17.98 2.09 -22.27
N ALA A 32 -17.91 0.81 -21.92
CA ALA A 32 -16.76 -0.03 -22.26
C ALA A 32 -16.58 -0.22 -23.79
N LYS A 33 -17.64 0.03 -24.60
CA LYS A 33 -17.55 0.00 -26.07
C LYS A 33 -16.72 1.14 -26.63
N SER A 34 -16.69 2.29 -25.98
CA SER A 34 -15.88 3.44 -26.40
C SER A 34 -14.37 3.16 -26.33
N GLN A 35 -13.97 2.18 -25.53
CA GLN A 35 -12.58 1.73 -25.44
C GLN A 35 -12.13 0.92 -26.67
N GLN A 36 -13.07 0.39 -27.44
CA GLN A 36 -12.79 -0.38 -28.64
C GLN A 36 -12.75 0.53 -29.87
N ARG A 37 -11.68 0.45 -30.63
CA ARG A 37 -11.57 1.20 -31.88
C ARG A 37 -12.30 0.44 -33.00
N SER A 38 -13.12 1.14 -33.76
CA SER A 38 -13.86 0.56 -34.88
C SER A 38 -12.89 -0.13 -35.85
N GLY A 39 -13.21 -1.39 -36.20
CA GLY A 39 -12.47 -2.18 -37.20
C GLY A 39 -11.32 -3.02 -36.63
N ARG A 40 -11.02 -2.98 -35.33
CA ARG A 40 -9.99 -3.83 -34.72
C ARG A 40 -10.59 -5.01 -33.98
N VAL A 41 -9.86 -6.12 -33.93
CA VAL A 41 -10.25 -7.32 -33.18
C VAL A 41 -9.78 -7.18 -31.74
N PRO A 42 -10.69 -7.09 -30.74
CA PRO A 42 -10.30 -7.00 -29.35
C PRO A 42 -9.77 -8.34 -28.83
N VAL A 43 -8.71 -8.28 -28.04
CA VAL A 43 -8.15 -9.39 -27.28
C VAL A 43 -8.09 -9.01 -25.82
N TYR A 44 -8.89 -9.67 -25.01
CA TYR A 44 -8.93 -9.39 -23.57
C TYR A 44 -7.73 -9.99 -22.86
N ALA A 45 -7.09 -9.20 -22.00
CA ALA A 45 -6.00 -9.67 -21.18
C ALA A 45 -6.44 -9.68 -19.71
N LEU A 46 -6.28 -10.81 -19.03
CA LEU A 46 -6.50 -10.99 -17.61
C LEU A 46 -5.16 -11.22 -16.88
N GLU A 47 -4.97 -10.59 -15.71
CA GLU A 47 -3.72 -10.75 -14.95
C GLU A 47 -3.49 -12.20 -14.52
N LYS A 48 -4.53 -12.87 -14.03
CA LYS A 48 -4.43 -14.23 -13.47
C LYS A 48 -5.40 -15.17 -14.15
N ARG A 49 -4.95 -16.40 -14.39
CA ARG A 49 -5.82 -17.48 -14.89
C ARG A 49 -6.82 -17.92 -13.81
N SER A 50 -8.11 -17.79 -14.11
CA SER A 50 -9.18 -18.15 -13.19
C SER A 50 -10.49 -18.40 -13.96
N VAL A 51 -11.13 -19.54 -13.69
CA VAL A 51 -12.44 -19.90 -14.26
C VAL A 51 -13.53 -18.91 -13.86
N ILE A 52 -13.48 -18.42 -12.62
CA ILE A 52 -14.45 -17.46 -12.10
C ILE A 52 -14.30 -16.09 -12.78
N ASP A 53 -13.05 -15.62 -12.95
CA ASP A 53 -12.80 -14.34 -13.61
C ASP A 53 -13.18 -14.41 -15.11
N LEU A 54 -12.99 -15.56 -15.76
CA LEU A 54 -13.45 -15.81 -17.13
C LEU A 54 -14.98 -15.75 -17.21
N ALA A 55 -15.68 -16.48 -16.34
CA ALA A 55 -17.15 -16.50 -16.34
C ALA A 55 -17.74 -15.10 -16.07
N VAL A 56 -17.09 -14.29 -15.26
CA VAL A 56 -17.49 -12.88 -15.04
C VAL A 56 -17.23 -12.06 -16.29
N LEU A 57 -16.09 -12.21 -16.95
CA LEU A 57 -15.80 -11.49 -18.19
C LEU A 57 -16.84 -11.83 -19.27
N GLU A 58 -17.13 -13.13 -19.46
CA GLU A 58 -18.18 -13.59 -20.38
C GLU A 58 -19.55 -12.97 -20.07
N TYR A 59 -19.93 -12.94 -18.79
CA TYR A 59 -21.16 -12.35 -18.32
C TYR A 59 -21.21 -10.85 -18.66
N VAL A 60 -20.14 -10.10 -18.36
CA VAL A 60 -20.07 -8.65 -18.63
C VAL A 60 -20.06 -8.37 -20.14
N CYS A 61 -19.33 -9.15 -20.94
CA CYS A 61 -19.32 -9.00 -22.39
C CYS A 61 -20.73 -9.18 -22.98
N ARG A 62 -21.48 -10.18 -22.52
CA ARG A 62 -22.88 -10.41 -22.95
C ARG A 62 -23.80 -9.27 -22.54
N GLU A 63 -23.76 -8.84 -21.27
CA GLU A 63 -24.61 -7.77 -20.71
C GLU A 63 -24.35 -6.41 -21.40
N ARG A 64 -23.09 -6.14 -21.76
CA ARG A 64 -22.69 -4.86 -22.36
C ARG A 64 -22.64 -4.89 -23.89
N GLY A 65 -22.93 -6.05 -24.51
CA GLY A 65 -22.86 -6.26 -25.96
C GLY A 65 -21.43 -6.06 -26.50
N LEU A 66 -20.41 -6.48 -25.73
CA LEU A 66 -19.02 -6.55 -26.16
C LEU A 66 -18.74 -7.87 -26.89
N PRO A 67 -17.70 -7.94 -27.74
CA PRO A 67 -17.31 -9.17 -28.41
C PRO A 67 -17.06 -10.32 -27.43
N ASP A 68 -17.45 -11.54 -27.86
CA ASP A 68 -17.25 -12.74 -27.04
C ASP A 68 -15.75 -13.05 -26.89
N PRO A 69 -15.25 -13.25 -25.65
CA PRO A 69 -13.85 -13.62 -25.43
C PRO A 69 -13.43 -14.98 -26.00
N HIS A 70 -14.38 -15.78 -26.52
CA HIS A 70 -14.11 -17.07 -27.19
C HIS A 70 -14.00 -16.98 -28.71
N LEU A 71 -14.10 -15.80 -29.29
CA LEU A 71 -13.93 -15.65 -30.74
C LEU A 71 -12.46 -15.90 -31.12
N PRO A 72 -12.20 -16.63 -32.23
CA PRO A 72 -10.85 -16.81 -32.72
C PRO A 72 -10.29 -15.51 -33.28
N VAL A 73 -8.99 -15.31 -33.14
CA VAL A 73 -8.29 -14.10 -33.56
C VAL A 73 -7.39 -14.36 -34.73
N GLY A 74 -7.57 -13.60 -35.84
CA GLY A 74 -6.80 -13.66 -37.05
C GLY A 74 -7.29 -14.72 -38.05
N ALA A 75 -7.04 -14.50 -39.33
CA ALA A 75 -7.52 -15.35 -40.44
C ALA A 75 -7.06 -16.83 -40.36
N LYS A 76 -5.92 -17.10 -39.71
CA LYS A 76 -5.38 -18.44 -39.46
C LYS A 76 -5.57 -18.89 -38.00
N ALA A 77 -6.54 -18.32 -37.28
CA ALA A 77 -6.76 -18.59 -35.85
C ALA A 77 -5.44 -18.53 -35.02
N VAL A 78 -4.72 -17.42 -35.15
CA VAL A 78 -3.48 -17.16 -34.39
C VAL A 78 -3.67 -17.41 -32.89
N LEU A 79 -4.86 -17.03 -32.40
CA LEU A 79 -5.35 -17.45 -31.09
C LEU A 79 -6.70 -18.15 -31.26
N ALA A 80 -6.91 -19.23 -30.52
CA ALA A 80 -8.19 -19.96 -30.49
C ALA A 80 -9.29 -19.17 -29.76
N ASP A 81 -8.90 -18.35 -28.80
CA ASP A 81 -9.79 -17.51 -27.98
C ASP A 81 -9.23 -16.07 -27.96
N SER A 82 -10.10 -15.06 -28.01
CA SER A 82 -9.74 -13.63 -27.83
C SER A 82 -9.38 -13.29 -26.38
N LEU A 83 -8.58 -14.16 -25.75
CA LEU A 83 -8.27 -14.10 -24.33
C LEU A 83 -6.82 -14.49 -24.05
N ILE A 84 -6.13 -13.68 -23.23
CA ILE A 84 -4.76 -13.94 -22.78
C ILE A 84 -4.67 -13.84 -21.25
N PHE A 85 -4.00 -14.81 -20.61
CA PHE A 85 -3.67 -14.78 -19.20
C PHE A 85 -2.18 -14.47 -19.01
N LEU A 86 -1.85 -13.46 -18.18
CA LEU A 86 -0.46 -13.03 -17.96
C LEU A 86 0.28 -13.92 -16.98
N GLU A 87 -0.39 -14.42 -15.95
CA GLU A 87 0.21 -15.28 -14.92
C GLU A 87 -0.48 -16.64 -14.92
N ARG A 88 0.34 -17.71 -15.01
CA ARG A 88 -0.12 -19.09 -14.84
C ARG A 88 0.32 -19.62 -13.48
N ARG A 89 -0.58 -20.25 -12.75
CA ARG A 89 -0.24 -20.99 -11.55
C ARG A 89 0.04 -22.44 -11.91
N THR A 90 1.23 -22.92 -11.53
CA THR A 90 1.67 -24.31 -11.75
C THR A 90 1.85 -25.03 -10.40
N GLY A 91 1.75 -26.37 -10.43
CA GLY A 91 1.80 -27.22 -9.23
C GLY A 91 0.42 -27.67 -8.74
N PHE A 92 0.38 -28.78 -8.00
CA PHE A 92 -0.87 -29.46 -7.57
C PHE A 92 -1.82 -28.55 -6.76
N PHE A 93 -1.25 -27.59 -5.98
CA PHE A 93 -1.99 -26.58 -5.21
C PHE A 93 -1.78 -25.15 -5.70
N GLY A 94 -1.26 -24.95 -6.93
CA GLY A 94 -1.02 -23.60 -7.46
C GLY A 94 0.11 -22.84 -6.73
N GLN A 95 1.08 -23.54 -6.18
CA GLN A 95 2.14 -22.98 -5.33
C GLN A 95 3.20 -22.18 -6.11
N ARG A 96 3.36 -22.42 -7.40
CA ARG A 96 4.33 -21.72 -8.26
C ARG A 96 3.60 -20.80 -9.23
N ILE A 97 4.02 -19.55 -9.27
CA ILE A 97 3.53 -18.56 -10.24
C ILE A 97 4.55 -18.49 -11.37
N ASP A 98 4.15 -18.89 -12.56
CA ASP A 98 4.94 -18.64 -13.77
C ASP A 98 4.64 -17.23 -14.27
N ARG A 99 5.68 -16.39 -14.30
CA ARG A 99 5.64 -15.00 -14.74
C ARG A 99 6.38 -14.80 -16.06
N ARG A 100 6.60 -15.86 -16.80
CA ARG A 100 7.15 -15.76 -18.15
C ARG A 100 6.14 -15.12 -19.07
N MET A 101 6.64 -14.53 -20.15
CA MET A 101 5.76 -13.97 -21.19
C MET A 101 4.89 -15.08 -21.77
N PRO A 102 3.55 -14.91 -21.83
CA PRO A 102 2.64 -15.91 -22.37
C PRO A 102 2.94 -16.20 -23.85
N GLU A 103 2.87 -17.46 -24.24
CA GLU A 103 3.04 -17.86 -25.65
C GLU A 103 1.98 -17.23 -26.55
N ALA A 104 0.73 -17.12 -26.06
CA ALA A 104 -0.35 -16.47 -26.77
C ALA A 104 -0.02 -15.00 -27.11
N LEU A 105 0.57 -14.24 -26.15
CA LEU A 105 0.99 -12.87 -26.40
C LEU A 105 2.14 -12.81 -27.42
N ARG A 106 3.05 -13.77 -27.35
CA ARG A 106 4.16 -13.89 -28.31
C ARG A 106 3.63 -14.20 -29.72
N ALA A 107 2.75 -15.19 -29.87
CA ALA A 107 2.14 -15.54 -31.13
C ALA A 107 1.39 -14.35 -31.76
N LEU A 108 0.57 -13.65 -30.95
CA LEU A 108 -0.16 -12.46 -31.38
C LEU A 108 0.76 -11.34 -31.89
N THR A 109 1.83 -11.07 -31.16
CA THR A 109 2.77 -10.00 -31.51
C THR A 109 3.63 -10.37 -32.74
N VAL A 110 3.97 -11.63 -32.92
CA VAL A 110 4.69 -12.12 -34.13
C VAL A 110 3.79 -12.00 -35.36
N ALA A 111 2.56 -12.51 -35.28
CA ALA A 111 1.61 -12.45 -36.37
C ALA A 111 1.29 -11.00 -36.81
N ALA A 112 1.10 -10.09 -35.86
CA ALA A 112 0.89 -8.67 -36.12
C ALA A 112 2.15 -7.97 -36.71
N GLY A 113 3.33 -8.54 -36.49
CA GLY A 113 4.58 -8.06 -37.07
C GLY A 113 4.78 -8.56 -38.53
N GLU A 114 4.25 -9.73 -38.86
CA GLU A 114 4.35 -10.35 -40.17
C GLU A 114 3.26 -9.83 -41.14
N ASP A 115 2.05 -9.57 -40.64
CA ASP A 115 0.91 -9.09 -41.42
C ASP A 115 0.48 -7.69 -40.91
N LEU A 116 0.72 -6.67 -41.76
CA LEU A 116 0.36 -5.30 -41.47
C LEU A 116 -1.16 -5.02 -41.52
N SER A 117 -1.93 -5.89 -42.16
CA SER A 117 -3.39 -5.80 -42.15
C SER A 117 -4.01 -6.32 -40.86
N PHE A 118 -3.25 -7.11 -40.09
CA PHE A 118 -3.67 -7.70 -38.83
C PHE A 118 -3.22 -6.81 -37.64
N ASP A 119 -4.12 -5.94 -37.17
CA ASP A 119 -3.86 -5.05 -36.02
C ASP A 119 -4.86 -5.30 -34.87
N PRO A 120 -4.69 -6.38 -34.11
CA PRO A 120 -5.51 -6.61 -32.92
C PRO A 120 -5.21 -5.59 -31.82
N GLU A 121 -6.19 -5.35 -30.95
CA GLU A 121 -6.01 -4.49 -29.79
C GLU A 121 -6.12 -5.28 -28.48
N LEU A 122 -5.14 -5.10 -27.60
CA LEU A 122 -5.13 -5.70 -26.27
C LEU A 122 -5.87 -4.82 -25.29
N ILE A 123 -6.89 -5.36 -24.63
CA ILE A 123 -7.71 -4.69 -23.61
C ILE A 123 -7.42 -5.34 -22.26
N PRO A 124 -6.69 -4.69 -21.36
CA PRO A 124 -6.47 -5.23 -20.02
C PRO A 124 -7.73 -5.12 -19.18
N VAL A 125 -8.18 -6.24 -18.60
CA VAL A 125 -9.37 -6.31 -17.76
C VAL A 125 -8.99 -6.73 -16.35
N SER A 126 -9.27 -5.87 -15.39
CA SER A 126 -9.02 -6.12 -13.95
C SER A 126 -10.33 -6.35 -13.21
N LEU A 127 -10.36 -7.40 -12.38
CA LEU A 127 -11.50 -7.72 -11.52
C LEU A 127 -11.12 -7.52 -10.05
N PHE A 128 -11.83 -6.60 -9.38
CA PHE A 128 -11.60 -6.24 -7.99
C PHE A 128 -12.78 -6.70 -7.13
N TRP A 129 -12.62 -7.83 -6.48
CA TRP A 129 -13.63 -8.42 -5.61
C TRP A 129 -13.73 -7.66 -4.28
N GLY A 130 -14.95 -7.24 -3.91
CA GLY A 130 -15.20 -6.49 -2.68
C GLY A 130 -14.99 -4.97 -2.78
N ARG A 131 -14.92 -4.39 -3.99
CA ARG A 131 -14.56 -2.97 -4.20
C ARG A 131 -15.48 -2.20 -5.15
N ALA A 132 -16.77 -2.54 -5.22
CA ALA A 132 -17.72 -1.71 -5.96
C ALA A 132 -17.92 -0.35 -5.24
N PRO A 133 -17.90 0.80 -5.97
CA PRO A 133 -17.88 2.13 -5.38
C PRO A 133 -19.14 2.49 -4.55
N ASP A 134 -20.30 1.90 -4.85
CA ASP A 134 -21.60 2.38 -4.38
C ASP A 134 -22.27 1.58 -3.24
N ARG A 135 -21.55 0.67 -2.55
CA ARG A 135 -22.20 -0.18 -1.53
C ARG A 135 -21.48 -0.16 -0.19
N GLU A 136 -22.27 0.02 0.88
CA GLU A 136 -21.84 -0.05 2.27
C GLU A 136 -20.98 -1.31 2.56
N ARG A 137 -19.81 -1.09 3.11
CA ARG A 137 -18.78 -2.12 3.33
C ARG A 137 -19.07 -2.91 4.60
N THR A 138 -19.58 -4.11 4.46
CA THR A 138 -19.66 -5.04 5.59
C THR A 138 -18.26 -5.57 5.91
N TRP A 139 -17.73 -5.24 7.08
CA TRP A 139 -16.36 -5.52 7.54
C TRP A 139 -15.95 -7.01 7.48
N PHE A 140 -16.89 -7.93 7.71
CA PHE A 140 -16.65 -9.38 7.59
C PHE A 140 -16.18 -9.80 6.19
N ARG A 141 -16.64 -9.11 5.15
CA ARG A 141 -16.30 -9.44 3.75
C ARG A 141 -14.88 -9.03 3.38
N LEU A 142 -14.33 -8.01 4.06
CA LEU A 142 -12.98 -7.50 3.83
C LEU A 142 -11.91 -8.38 4.50
N LEU A 143 -12.19 -8.92 5.69
CA LEU A 143 -11.27 -9.84 6.40
C LEU A 143 -10.95 -11.11 5.60
N ILE A 144 -11.93 -11.62 4.85
CA ILE A 144 -11.77 -12.86 4.06
C ILE A 144 -11.07 -12.58 2.71
N ALA A 145 -11.06 -11.32 2.24
CA ALA A 145 -10.52 -10.98 0.92
C ALA A 145 -8.99 -10.88 0.85
N GLU A 146 -8.28 -10.53 1.94
CA GLU A 146 -6.87 -10.14 1.88
C GLU A 146 -5.84 -11.15 2.41
N ASP A 147 -6.15 -11.98 3.42
CA ASP A 147 -5.10 -12.62 4.23
C ASP A 147 -5.06 -14.16 4.26
N TRP A 148 -5.92 -14.87 3.53
CA TRP A 148 -5.91 -16.34 3.60
C TRP A 148 -5.14 -16.97 2.45
N ASP A 149 -3.98 -17.51 2.77
CA ASP A 149 -3.09 -18.30 1.88
C ASP A 149 -3.58 -19.76 1.72
N ILE A 150 -4.88 -19.98 1.86
CA ILE A 150 -5.53 -21.28 1.62
C ILE A 150 -5.82 -21.40 0.13
N GLY A 151 -5.48 -22.54 -0.45
CA GLY A 151 -5.47 -22.92 -1.86
C GLY A 151 -6.31 -22.06 -2.82
N GLY A 152 -5.65 -21.44 -3.79
CA GLY A 152 -6.15 -20.35 -4.65
C GLY A 152 -7.50 -20.54 -5.36
N ARG A 153 -8.03 -21.77 -5.49
CA ARG A 153 -9.32 -22.07 -6.14
C ARG A 153 -10.49 -21.93 -5.16
N PHE A 154 -10.35 -22.45 -3.95
CA PHE A 154 -11.37 -22.37 -2.90
C PHE A 154 -11.58 -20.93 -2.44
N ARG A 155 -10.50 -20.14 -2.31
CA ARG A 155 -10.57 -18.72 -1.98
C ARG A 155 -11.36 -17.92 -3.01
N LYS A 156 -11.19 -18.17 -4.31
CA LYS A 156 -11.96 -17.48 -5.35
C LYS A 156 -13.43 -17.87 -5.35
N PHE A 157 -13.76 -19.12 -5.05
CA PHE A 157 -15.14 -19.55 -4.87
C PHE A 157 -15.80 -18.87 -3.68
N LEU A 158 -15.07 -18.77 -2.56
CA LEU A 158 -15.55 -18.05 -1.37
C LEU A 158 -15.71 -16.54 -1.67
N SER A 159 -14.79 -15.93 -2.44
CA SER A 159 -14.91 -14.55 -2.91
C SER A 159 -16.13 -14.33 -3.81
N LEU A 160 -16.48 -15.30 -4.65
CA LEU A 160 -17.69 -15.26 -5.47
C LEU A 160 -18.95 -15.21 -4.59
N LEU A 161 -19.03 -16.10 -3.59
CA LEU A 161 -20.21 -16.18 -2.71
C LEU A 161 -20.35 -14.93 -1.82
N ILE A 162 -19.24 -14.44 -1.29
CA ILE A 162 -19.25 -13.33 -0.32
C ILE A 162 -19.27 -11.97 -1.00
N ASN A 163 -18.51 -11.79 -2.09
CA ASN A 163 -18.29 -10.50 -2.74
C ASN A 163 -18.93 -10.39 -4.14
N GLY A 164 -19.74 -11.37 -4.58
CA GLY A 164 -20.33 -11.36 -5.92
C GLY A 164 -21.19 -10.14 -6.23
N ARG A 165 -21.83 -9.55 -5.22
CA ARG A 165 -22.60 -8.30 -5.35
C ARG A 165 -21.76 -7.03 -5.23
N ASN A 166 -20.46 -7.16 -4.97
CA ASN A 166 -19.55 -6.04 -4.71
C ASN A 166 -18.27 -6.19 -5.54
N LEU A 167 -18.44 -6.46 -6.83
CA LEU A 167 -17.38 -6.65 -7.81
C LEU A 167 -17.25 -5.43 -8.70
N LEU A 168 -16.03 -4.92 -8.84
CA LEU A 168 -15.68 -3.92 -9.84
C LEU A 168 -14.91 -4.59 -10.98
N VAL A 169 -15.39 -4.40 -12.21
CA VAL A 169 -14.70 -4.81 -13.45
C VAL A 169 -14.23 -3.56 -14.15
N LEU A 170 -12.91 -3.44 -14.32
CA LEU A 170 -12.28 -2.29 -14.94
C LEU A 170 -11.66 -2.69 -16.28
N PHE A 171 -12.19 -2.14 -17.37
CA PHE A 171 -11.58 -2.22 -18.68
C PHE A 171 -10.55 -1.10 -18.81
N GLY A 172 -9.31 -1.44 -19.12
CA GLY A 172 -8.27 -0.46 -19.33
C GLY A 172 -8.21 0.03 -20.77
N GLU A 173 -7.35 1.01 -20.98
CA GLU A 173 -7.14 1.57 -22.32
C GLU A 173 -6.66 0.51 -23.30
N ALA A 174 -7.33 0.45 -24.46
CA ALA A 174 -7.01 -0.48 -25.53
C ALA A 174 -5.63 -0.17 -26.14
N MET A 175 -4.78 -1.18 -26.24
CA MET A 175 -3.43 -1.07 -26.79
C MET A 175 -3.35 -1.72 -28.16
N PRO A 176 -3.25 -0.94 -29.25
CA PRO A 176 -3.03 -1.51 -30.58
C PRO A 176 -1.67 -2.22 -30.66
N VAL A 177 -1.66 -3.45 -31.11
CA VAL A 177 -0.43 -4.27 -31.13
C VAL A 177 0.58 -3.72 -32.12
N GLN A 178 0.15 -3.27 -33.30
CA GLN A 178 1.06 -2.73 -34.32
C GLN A 178 1.72 -1.42 -33.91
N SER A 179 1.01 -0.50 -33.24
CA SER A 179 1.61 0.75 -32.79
C SER A 179 2.75 0.54 -31.81
N ALA A 180 2.63 -0.47 -30.94
CA ALA A 180 3.70 -0.85 -30.03
C ALA A 180 4.86 -1.57 -30.71
N MET A 181 4.62 -2.19 -31.89
CA MET A 181 5.63 -2.89 -32.69
C MET A 181 6.34 -1.96 -33.68
N SER A 182 5.68 -0.90 -34.19
CA SER A 182 6.23 -0.02 -35.22
C SER A 182 7.50 0.70 -34.77
N GLU A 183 7.61 1.05 -33.51
CA GLU A 183 8.81 1.68 -32.92
C GLU A 183 9.98 0.69 -32.71
N THR A 184 9.78 -0.61 -32.94
CA THR A 184 10.79 -1.66 -32.71
C THR A 184 10.96 -2.58 -33.92
N ARG A 185 10.55 -2.15 -35.13
CA ARG A 185 10.73 -2.93 -36.36
C ARG A 185 12.18 -3.40 -36.50
N GLY A 186 12.35 -4.72 -36.66
CA GLY A 186 13.65 -5.35 -36.84
C GLY A 186 14.39 -5.74 -35.53
N MET A 187 13.83 -5.50 -34.36
CA MET A 187 14.44 -5.93 -33.09
C MET A 187 13.59 -7.00 -32.38
N PRO A 188 14.20 -8.07 -31.80
CA PRO A 188 13.45 -9.12 -31.06
C PRO A 188 12.87 -8.62 -29.73
N ARG A 189 12.72 -7.31 -29.56
CA ARG A 189 12.31 -6.64 -28.31
C ARG A 189 10.83 -6.27 -28.25
N GLY A 190 10.10 -6.28 -29.37
CA GLY A 190 8.69 -5.88 -29.47
C GLY A 190 7.75 -6.64 -28.51
N PRO A 191 7.73 -7.99 -28.53
CA PRO A 191 6.88 -8.77 -27.62
C PRO A 191 7.16 -8.51 -26.14
N ARG A 192 8.43 -8.30 -25.75
CA ARG A 192 8.83 -7.98 -24.38
C ARG A 192 8.41 -6.58 -23.96
N ARG A 193 8.35 -5.63 -24.90
CA ARG A 193 7.87 -4.26 -24.64
C ARG A 193 6.36 -4.27 -24.37
N MET A 194 5.57 -4.93 -25.25
CA MET A 194 4.14 -5.08 -25.09
C MET A 194 3.79 -5.74 -23.75
N TRP A 195 4.46 -6.83 -23.40
CA TRP A 195 4.27 -7.50 -22.12
C TRP A 195 4.58 -6.60 -20.92
N ARG A 196 5.61 -5.75 -21.03
CA ARG A 196 5.99 -4.78 -19.99
C ARG A 196 4.95 -3.68 -19.84
N GLN A 197 4.44 -3.14 -20.95
CA GLN A 197 3.38 -2.14 -20.98
C GLN A 197 2.09 -2.68 -20.37
N LEU A 198 1.68 -3.88 -20.76
CA LEU A 198 0.49 -4.55 -20.25
C LEU A 198 0.57 -4.76 -18.71
N ARG A 199 1.71 -5.22 -18.22
CA ARG A 199 1.96 -5.35 -16.76
C ARG A 199 1.95 -4.00 -16.04
N MET A 200 2.40 -2.96 -16.69
CA MET A 200 2.38 -1.60 -16.12
C MET A 200 0.94 -1.08 -16.03
N GLN A 201 0.10 -1.31 -17.04
CA GLN A 201 -1.32 -0.96 -16.99
C GLN A 201 -2.05 -1.69 -15.86
N PHE A 202 -1.86 -3.00 -15.69
CA PHE A 202 -2.44 -3.73 -14.55
C PHE A 202 -1.99 -3.17 -13.20
N ARG A 203 -0.72 -2.78 -13.10
CA ARG A 203 -0.21 -2.15 -11.88
C ARG A 203 -0.86 -0.79 -11.63
N ASN A 204 -1.02 0.02 -12.67
CA ASN A 204 -1.66 1.33 -12.58
C ASN A 204 -3.15 1.22 -12.23
N GLN A 205 -3.89 0.32 -12.90
CA GLN A 205 -5.28 0.01 -12.57
C GLN A 205 -5.43 -0.43 -11.11
N ARG A 206 -4.53 -1.30 -10.65
CA ARG A 206 -4.51 -1.75 -9.26
C ARG A 206 -4.20 -0.62 -8.30
N ALA A 207 -3.24 0.25 -8.61
CA ALA A 207 -2.89 1.40 -7.78
C ALA A 207 -4.03 2.41 -7.71
N ALA A 208 -4.71 2.69 -8.83
CA ALA A 208 -5.87 3.59 -8.87
C ALA A 208 -7.07 3.06 -8.07
N THR A 209 -7.31 1.73 -8.12
CA THR A 209 -8.49 1.11 -7.48
C THR A 209 -8.25 0.74 -6.02
N ILE A 210 -7.03 0.29 -5.68
CA ILE A 210 -6.68 -0.25 -4.37
C ILE A 210 -5.90 0.76 -3.53
N GLY A 211 -5.39 1.81 -4.17
CA GLY A 211 -4.44 2.74 -3.57
C GLY A 211 -2.98 2.33 -3.81
N PRO A 212 -2.01 3.08 -3.27
CA PRO A 212 -0.59 2.80 -3.47
C PRO A 212 -0.25 1.37 -3.09
N ASP A 213 0.72 0.79 -3.80
CA ASP A 213 1.11 -0.63 -3.72
C ASP A 213 1.36 -1.05 -2.26
N LEU A 214 0.35 -1.69 -1.66
CA LEU A 214 0.42 -2.33 -0.35
C LEU A 214 1.25 -3.62 -0.49
N SER A 215 2.45 -3.49 -1.03
CA SER A 215 3.34 -4.61 -1.25
C SER A 215 3.56 -5.35 0.07
N HIS A 216 3.36 -6.66 0.05
CA HIS A 216 3.57 -7.51 1.20
C HIS A 216 4.88 -7.15 1.90
N ARG A 217 4.87 -7.07 3.23
CA ARG A 217 6.02 -6.85 4.10
C ARG A 217 7.30 -7.54 3.62
N ARG A 218 7.18 -8.77 3.07
CA ARG A 218 8.30 -9.53 2.48
C ARG A 218 8.96 -8.83 1.30
N THR A 219 8.19 -8.14 0.47
CA THR A 219 8.71 -7.42 -0.71
C THR A 219 9.53 -6.22 -0.28
N ILE A 220 9.02 -5.43 0.66
CA ILE A 220 9.72 -4.26 1.21
C ILE A 220 11.00 -4.71 1.91
N VAL A 221 10.93 -5.72 2.77
CA VAL A 221 12.10 -6.29 3.46
C VAL A 221 13.15 -6.77 2.45
N THR A 222 12.73 -7.46 1.40
CA THR A 222 13.66 -7.95 0.38
C THR A 222 14.31 -6.80 -0.40
N GLU A 223 13.57 -5.75 -0.71
CA GLU A 223 14.10 -4.55 -1.38
C GLU A 223 15.11 -3.84 -0.50
N VAL A 224 14.79 -3.60 0.77
CA VAL A 224 15.68 -2.96 1.73
C VAL A 224 16.99 -3.72 1.86
N LEU A 225 16.95 -5.05 1.99
CA LEU A 225 18.14 -5.90 2.10
C LEU A 225 18.99 -5.93 0.82
N ARG A 226 18.42 -5.58 -0.33
CA ARG A 226 19.15 -5.50 -1.61
C ARG A 226 19.83 -4.15 -1.85
N THR A 227 19.58 -3.14 -1.03
CA THR A 227 20.21 -1.81 -1.17
C THR A 227 21.71 -1.87 -0.89
N HIS A 228 22.47 -1.01 -1.57
CA HIS A 228 23.93 -0.93 -1.38
C HIS A 228 24.28 -0.64 0.09
N ALA A 229 23.65 0.36 0.71
CA ALA A 229 23.95 0.74 2.09
C ALA A 229 23.78 -0.42 3.10
N VAL A 230 22.73 -1.24 2.96
CA VAL A 230 22.53 -2.39 3.84
C VAL A 230 23.57 -3.48 3.55
N ARG A 231 23.93 -3.71 2.28
CA ARG A 231 24.99 -4.67 1.92
C ARG A 231 26.34 -4.24 2.45
N ASP A 232 26.66 -2.95 2.40
CA ASP A 232 27.91 -2.41 2.89
C ASP A 232 28.00 -2.47 4.41
N ALA A 233 26.90 -2.12 5.11
CA ALA A 233 26.82 -2.31 6.56
C ALA A 233 26.99 -3.78 6.97
N VAL A 234 26.39 -4.71 6.22
CA VAL A 234 26.58 -6.16 6.44
C VAL A 234 28.04 -6.57 6.20
N ARG A 235 28.69 -6.05 5.15
CA ARG A 235 30.12 -6.34 4.89
C ARG A 235 31.02 -5.80 6.00
N GLN A 236 30.71 -4.63 6.51
CA GLN A 236 31.43 -4.03 7.64
C GLN A 236 31.24 -4.88 8.90
N GLU A 237 30.00 -5.30 9.21
CA GLU A 237 29.70 -6.15 10.37
C GLU A 237 30.44 -7.50 10.31
N VAL A 238 30.56 -8.10 9.11
CA VAL A 238 31.37 -9.32 8.90
C VAL A 238 32.84 -9.08 9.25
N ARG A 239 33.41 -7.94 8.85
CA ARG A 239 34.83 -7.59 9.13
C ARG A 239 35.06 -7.30 10.62
N ASP A 240 34.19 -6.47 11.20
CA ASP A 240 34.36 -5.97 12.56
C ASP A 240 34.14 -7.06 13.62
N LYS A 241 33.10 -7.90 13.40
CA LYS A 241 32.70 -8.95 14.34
C LYS A 241 33.23 -10.35 14.00
N LYS A 242 33.93 -10.50 12.87
CA LYS A 242 34.45 -11.80 12.38
C LYS A 242 33.37 -12.89 12.28
N VAL A 243 32.12 -12.52 11.96
CA VAL A 243 31.01 -13.45 11.78
C VAL A 243 30.82 -13.84 10.32
N SER A 244 30.11 -14.96 10.06
CA SER A 244 29.86 -15.35 8.68
C SER A 244 28.91 -14.34 7.98
N ARG A 245 29.06 -14.19 6.66
CA ARG A 245 28.16 -13.36 5.85
C ARG A 245 26.69 -13.82 5.98
N ARG A 246 26.47 -15.12 6.16
CA ARG A 246 25.13 -15.70 6.34
C ARG A 246 24.50 -15.21 7.65
N ASP A 247 25.27 -15.19 8.73
CA ASP A 247 24.77 -14.74 10.04
C ASP A 247 24.54 -13.24 10.06
N ALA A 248 25.43 -12.42 9.51
CA ALA A 248 25.25 -10.98 9.38
C ALA A 248 24.00 -10.65 8.53
N LEU A 249 23.74 -11.37 7.43
CA LEU A 249 22.52 -11.22 6.64
C LEU A 249 21.26 -11.67 7.41
N LYS A 250 21.35 -12.72 8.23
CA LYS A 250 20.27 -13.17 9.09
C LYS A 250 19.89 -12.09 10.12
N VAL A 251 20.89 -11.44 10.72
CA VAL A 251 20.71 -10.32 11.64
C VAL A 251 20.06 -9.13 10.94
N ALA A 252 20.58 -8.70 9.78
CA ALA A 252 20.00 -7.62 8.99
C ALA A 252 18.55 -7.89 8.59
N ARG A 253 18.23 -9.15 8.22
CA ARG A 253 16.86 -9.59 7.94
C ARG A 253 15.99 -9.52 9.20
N GLY A 254 16.51 -9.92 10.35
CA GLY A 254 15.82 -9.78 11.65
C GLY A 254 15.44 -8.33 11.92
N TYR A 255 16.38 -7.40 11.74
CA TYR A 255 16.12 -5.95 11.88
C TYR A 255 15.08 -5.45 10.88
N ALA A 256 15.14 -5.87 9.62
CA ALA A 256 14.16 -5.46 8.62
C ALA A 256 12.74 -5.94 8.97
N TYR A 257 12.58 -7.17 9.50
CA TYR A 257 11.31 -7.66 10.01
C TYR A 257 10.90 -7.02 11.34
N GLU A 258 11.85 -6.63 12.18
CA GLU A 258 11.57 -5.88 13.41
C GLU A 258 10.96 -4.52 13.08
N VAL A 259 11.51 -3.81 12.12
CA VAL A 259 11.07 -2.48 11.68
C VAL A 259 9.76 -2.56 10.90
N ALA A 260 9.66 -3.39 9.89
CA ALA A 260 8.62 -3.31 8.86
C ALA A 260 7.18 -3.48 9.37
N ALA A 261 6.29 -2.59 8.94
CA ALA A 261 4.85 -2.73 9.07
C ALA A 261 4.32 -3.96 8.29
N ASN A 262 3.12 -4.39 8.61
CA ASN A 262 2.38 -5.44 7.91
C ASN A 262 0.96 -4.97 7.65
N TYR A 263 0.85 -3.83 6.96
CA TYR A 263 -0.42 -3.13 6.76
C TYR A 263 -1.47 -4.03 6.12
N SER A 264 -2.68 -3.96 6.65
CA SER A 264 -3.86 -4.64 6.13
C SER A 264 -5.03 -3.66 6.07
N HIS A 265 -5.50 -3.36 4.85
CA HIS A 265 -6.64 -2.47 4.67
C HIS A 265 -7.91 -3.05 5.33
N ALA A 266 -8.12 -4.36 5.25
CA ALA A 266 -9.24 -5.04 5.92
C ALA A 266 -9.21 -4.81 7.43
N PHE A 267 -8.03 -4.90 8.04
CA PHE A 267 -7.86 -4.60 9.46
C PHE A 267 -8.18 -3.14 9.78
N VAL A 268 -7.75 -2.21 8.92
CA VAL A 268 -8.04 -0.77 9.11
C VAL A 268 -9.54 -0.48 9.07
N VAL A 269 -10.27 -1.07 8.10
CA VAL A 269 -11.74 -0.94 8.02
C VAL A 269 -12.41 -1.50 9.27
N PHE A 270 -11.99 -2.68 9.73
CA PHE A 270 -12.48 -3.29 10.96
C PHE A 270 -12.19 -2.42 12.19
N ALA A 271 -10.94 -1.99 12.35
CA ALA A 271 -10.51 -1.14 13.45
C ALA A 271 -11.22 0.21 13.46
N SER A 272 -11.46 0.81 12.29
CA SER A 272 -12.23 2.05 12.15
C SER A 272 -13.65 1.93 12.71
N GLY A 273 -14.34 0.81 12.46
CA GLY A 273 -15.67 0.55 13.04
C GLY A 273 -15.65 0.43 14.57
N ILE A 274 -14.62 -0.22 15.12
CA ILE A 274 -14.44 -0.33 16.58
C ILE A 274 -14.08 1.04 17.17
N LEU A 275 -13.14 1.75 16.55
CA LEU A 275 -12.70 3.07 17.00
C LEU A 275 -13.86 4.08 16.96
N GLY A 276 -14.71 4.04 15.92
CA GLY A 276 -15.89 4.91 15.85
C GLY A 276 -16.82 4.72 17.06
N ARG A 277 -17.09 3.46 17.43
CA ARG A 277 -17.90 3.17 18.61
C ARG A 277 -17.20 3.60 19.91
N LEU A 278 -15.89 3.41 19.98
CA LEU A 278 -15.07 3.79 21.11
C LEU A 278 -15.06 5.31 21.29
N TRP A 279 -14.83 6.09 20.24
CA TRP A 279 -14.80 7.54 20.27
C TRP A 279 -16.15 8.13 20.68
N ASN A 280 -17.24 7.64 20.11
CA ASN A 280 -18.59 8.08 20.48
C ASN A 280 -18.96 7.74 21.93
N ARG A 281 -18.32 6.73 22.52
CA ARG A 281 -18.52 6.37 23.93
C ARG A 281 -17.67 7.21 24.87
N LEU A 282 -16.39 7.47 24.51
CA LEU A 282 -15.43 8.15 25.37
C LEU A 282 -15.57 9.67 25.32
N TYR A 283 -15.87 10.20 24.12
CA TYR A 283 -15.87 11.63 23.88
C TYR A 283 -17.24 12.11 23.42
N ASP A 284 -17.59 13.33 23.80
CA ASP A 284 -18.83 13.99 23.38
C ASP A 284 -18.72 14.61 21.99
N GLY A 285 -17.65 14.33 21.28
CA GLY A 285 -17.38 14.69 19.90
C GLY A 285 -15.90 14.88 19.60
N VAL A 286 -15.57 14.79 18.33
CA VAL A 286 -14.24 15.10 17.77
C VAL A 286 -14.39 16.33 16.90
N GLU A 287 -13.86 17.45 17.34
CA GLU A 287 -13.90 18.72 16.61
C GLU A 287 -12.62 18.90 15.81
N LEU A 288 -12.79 19.22 14.51
CA LEU A 288 -11.67 19.44 13.59
C LEU A 288 -11.51 20.93 13.32
N ALA A 289 -10.32 21.44 13.58
CA ALA A 289 -9.95 22.80 13.22
C ALA A 289 -8.94 22.79 12.06
N ASN A 290 -9.11 23.74 11.14
CA ASN A 290 -8.22 23.98 10.00
C ASN A 290 -8.00 22.76 9.08
N PHE A 291 -8.97 21.86 8.98
CA PHE A 291 -8.84 20.68 8.11
C PHE A 291 -8.67 21.08 6.62
N ALA A 292 -9.16 22.23 6.22
CA ALA A 292 -8.99 22.77 4.87
C ALA A 292 -7.51 22.95 4.48
N SER A 293 -6.61 23.18 5.45
CA SER A 293 -5.18 23.26 5.19
C SER A 293 -4.59 21.94 4.66
N LEU A 294 -5.10 20.80 5.15
CA LEU A 294 -4.70 19.49 4.62
C LEU A 294 -5.24 19.27 3.20
N GLN A 295 -6.43 19.78 2.88
CA GLN A 295 -7.02 19.67 1.55
C GLN A 295 -6.28 20.50 0.49
N SER A 296 -5.53 21.53 0.90
CA SER A 296 -4.71 22.34 -0.01
C SER A 296 -3.40 21.65 -0.42
N VAL A 297 -3.06 20.52 0.16
CA VAL A 297 -1.87 19.75 -0.23
C VAL A 297 -2.13 19.01 -1.53
N ASP A 298 -1.24 19.19 -2.52
CA ASP A 298 -1.33 18.51 -3.82
C ASP A 298 -1.44 16.99 -3.68
N GLU A 299 -2.36 16.37 -4.42
CA GLU A 299 -2.60 14.92 -4.40
C GLU A 299 -1.35 14.08 -4.74
N GLY A 300 -0.38 14.64 -5.44
CA GLY A 300 0.90 14.02 -5.76
C GLY A 300 1.93 14.04 -4.64
N SER A 301 1.66 14.75 -3.55
CA SER A 301 2.60 14.95 -2.45
C SER A 301 2.56 13.81 -1.43
N GLU A 302 3.69 13.58 -0.79
CA GLU A 302 3.83 12.66 0.34
C GLU A 302 3.64 13.41 1.64
N ILE A 303 2.62 13.04 2.42
CA ILE A 303 2.29 13.72 3.67
C ILE A 303 3.01 13.06 4.84
N VAL A 304 3.71 13.89 5.61
CA VAL A 304 4.33 13.51 6.88
C VAL A 304 3.60 14.24 8.01
N TYR A 305 2.78 13.50 8.74
CA TYR A 305 2.07 14.03 9.90
C TYR A 305 3.00 14.12 11.11
N VAL A 306 3.03 15.28 11.74
CA VAL A 306 3.88 15.55 12.90
C VAL A 306 2.99 16.02 14.05
N PRO A 307 2.34 15.09 14.76
CA PRO A 307 1.48 15.43 15.88
C PRO A 307 2.25 15.74 17.17
N CYS A 308 1.68 16.60 18.03
CA CYS A 308 2.06 16.67 19.43
C CYS A 308 1.65 15.38 20.14
N HIS A 309 2.32 15.02 21.24
CA HIS A 309 2.07 13.74 21.91
C HIS A 309 1.56 13.93 23.34
N ARG A 310 0.28 13.64 23.57
CA ARG A 310 -0.39 13.81 24.85
C ARG A 310 -0.93 12.51 25.43
N SER A 311 -1.44 11.63 24.55
CA SER A 311 -2.12 10.40 24.92
C SER A 311 -1.72 9.24 24.03
N HIS A 312 -1.88 8.02 24.51
CA HIS A 312 -1.85 6.83 23.63
C HIS A 312 -3.01 6.80 22.63
N MET A 313 -3.99 7.66 22.79
CA MET A 313 -5.12 7.78 21.85
C MET A 313 -4.77 8.61 20.62
N ASP A 314 -3.73 9.46 20.67
CA ASP A 314 -3.40 10.43 19.61
C ASP A 314 -3.28 9.78 18.21
N TYR A 315 -2.44 8.75 18.10
CA TYR A 315 -2.20 8.06 16.81
C TYR A 315 -3.43 7.30 16.30
N LEU A 316 -4.26 6.76 17.21
CA LEU A 316 -5.51 6.10 16.82
C LEU A 316 -6.54 7.13 16.36
N LEU A 317 -6.60 8.27 17.04
CA LEU A 317 -7.52 9.36 16.74
C LEU A 317 -7.18 9.99 15.38
N LEU A 318 -5.89 10.31 15.13
CA LEU A 318 -5.47 10.84 13.84
C LEU A 318 -5.79 9.86 12.70
N SER A 319 -5.42 8.60 12.87
CA SER A 319 -5.74 7.54 11.90
C SER A 319 -7.24 7.45 11.60
N TYR A 320 -8.07 7.53 12.64
CA TYR A 320 -9.52 7.53 12.52
C TYR A 320 -10.04 8.75 11.74
N VAL A 321 -9.58 9.95 12.12
CA VAL A 321 -10.00 11.21 11.49
C VAL A 321 -9.64 11.24 10.00
N VAL A 322 -8.38 10.99 9.65
CA VAL A 322 -7.94 11.06 8.25
C VAL A 322 -8.62 10.00 7.39
N TYR A 323 -8.84 8.80 7.95
CA TYR A 323 -9.57 7.73 7.26
C TYR A 323 -11.01 8.11 6.92
N HIS A 324 -11.75 8.69 7.90
CA HIS A 324 -13.14 9.14 7.69
C HIS A 324 -13.26 10.37 6.79
N LYS A 325 -12.16 11.10 6.61
CA LYS A 325 -12.07 12.22 5.67
C LYS A 325 -11.58 11.80 4.26
N GLY A 326 -11.46 10.48 4.01
CA GLY A 326 -11.10 9.94 2.70
C GLY A 326 -9.60 9.83 2.42
N TYR A 327 -8.75 10.13 3.39
CA TYR A 327 -7.30 9.98 3.26
C TYR A 327 -6.82 8.58 3.63
N ALA A 328 -5.68 8.18 3.09
CA ALA A 328 -5.02 6.94 3.51
C ALA A 328 -4.54 7.06 4.96
N VAL A 329 -4.71 5.99 5.74
CA VAL A 329 -4.18 5.92 7.11
C VAL A 329 -2.65 5.96 7.05
N PRO A 330 -2.00 6.85 7.83
CA PRO A 330 -0.54 6.97 7.82
C PRO A 330 0.14 5.73 8.41
N HIS A 331 1.38 5.50 7.99
CA HIS A 331 2.27 4.54 8.63
C HIS A 331 2.90 5.20 9.86
N ILE A 332 2.66 4.63 11.03
CA ILE A 332 2.99 5.23 12.32
C ILE A 332 4.33 4.71 12.84
N ALA A 333 5.26 5.61 13.12
CA ALA A 333 6.51 5.28 13.79
C ALA A 333 6.28 5.02 15.27
N ALA A 334 6.29 3.76 15.67
CA ALA A 334 6.05 3.32 17.04
C ALA A 334 7.34 2.89 17.75
N GLY A 335 7.45 3.17 19.04
CA GLY A 335 8.57 2.69 19.84
C GLY A 335 8.57 1.16 19.95
N ILE A 336 9.77 0.55 19.94
CA ILE A 336 9.93 -0.91 20.02
C ILE A 336 9.28 -1.55 21.25
N ASN A 337 9.11 -0.78 22.33
CA ASN A 337 8.39 -1.23 23.53
C ASN A 337 6.93 -1.60 23.29
N LEU A 338 6.31 -1.07 22.23
CA LEU A 338 4.95 -1.44 21.82
C LEU A 338 4.90 -2.70 20.93
N ASN A 339 6.06 -3.24 20.53
CA ASN A 339 6.15 -4.47 19.77
C ASN A 339 5.98 -5.74 20.64
N MET A 340 4.95 -5.72 21.47
CA MET A 340 4.58 -6.84 22.33
C MET A 340 3.83 -7.93 21.56
N PRO A 341 3.84 -9.19 22.04
CA PRO A 341 3.01 -10.25 21.46
C PRO A 341 1.54 -9.80 21.35
N VAL A 342 0.85 -10.15 20.27
CA VAL A 342 -0.52 -9.76 19.91
C VAL A 342 -0.64 -8.27 19.58
N ILE A 343 -0.36 -7.35 20.51
CA ILE A 343 -0.50 -5.89 20.31
C ILE A 343 0.40 -5.42 19.16
N GLY A 344 1.68 -5.80 19.16
CA GLY A 344 2.60 -5.44 18.07
C GLY A 344 2.13 -5.96 16.72
N SER A 345 1.51 -7.15 16.66
CA SER A 345 0.93 -7.67 15.43
C SER A 345 -0.28 -6.85 14.95
N LEU A 346 -1.19 -6.47 15.87
CA LEU A 346 -2.35 -5.62 15.57
C LEU A 346 -1.91 -4.23 15.09
N LEU A 347 -0.97 -3.60 15.80
CA LEU A 347 -0.43 -2.29 15.42
C LEU A 347 0.22 -2.34 14.02
N ARG A 348 0.98 -3.41 13.72
CA ARG A 348 1.57 -3.59 12.38
C ARG A 348 0.51 -3.68 11.28
N ARG A 349 -0.61 -4.35 11.54
CA ARG A 349 -1.73 -4.44 10.60
C ARG A 349 -2.41 -3.08 10.38
N GLY A 350 -2.40 -2.22 11.40
CA GLY A 350 -2.85 -0.84 11.32
C GLY A 350 -1.84 0.12 10.67
N GLY A 351 -0.65 -0.35 10.27
CA GLY A 351 0.38 0.47 9.62
C GLY A 351 1.56 0.84 10.50
N ALA A 352 1.61 0.44 11.77
CA ALA A 352 2.74 0.76 12.62
C ALA A 352 4.03 0.06 12.16
N PHE A 353 5.12 0.82 12.12
CA PHE A 353 6.49 0.31 11.99
C PHE A 353 7.28 0.68 13.25
N PHE A 354 8.23 -0.19 13.65
CA PHE A 354 8.86 -0.04 14.95
C PHE A 354 10.27 0.49 14.85
N LEU A 355 10.62 1.36 15.82
CA LEU A 355 11.95 1.92 15.94
C LEU A 355 12.50 1.77 17.36
N ARG A 356 13.80 1.54 17.45
CA ARG A 356 14.53 1.53 18.71
C ARG A 356 14.77 2.95 19.18
N ARG A 357 14.84 3.15 20.51
CA ARG A 357 15.08 4.49 21.10
C ARG A 357 16.43 5.09 20.71
N SER A 358 17.42 4.25 20.43
CA SER A 358 18.75 4.65 20.01
C SER A 358 19.25 3.73 18.93
N PHE A 359 19.92 4.30 17.93
CA PHE A 359 20.60 3.58 16.86
C PHE A 359 22.12 3.51 17.11
N GLY A 360 22.59 4.08 18.24
CA GLY A 360 24.01 4.19 18.56
C GLY A 360 24.75 2.84 18.51
N GLY A 361 25.86 2.80 17.78
CA GLY A 361 26.69 1.60 17.66
C GLY A 361 26.19 0.49 16.73
N ASN A 362 25.02 0.62 16.09
CA ASN A 362 24.48 -0.39 15.19
C ASN A 362 24.26 0.14 13.75
N ALA A 363 25.34 0.14 12.97
CA ALA A 363 25.35 0.61 11.59
C ALA A 363 24.35 -0.18 10.71
N THR A 364 24.27 -1.50 10.89
CA THR A 364 23.34 -2.37 10.14
C THR A 364 21.88 -2.01 10.42
N TYR A 365 21.52 -1.78 11.69
CA TYR A 365 20.16 -1.36 12.04
C TYR A 365 19.81 0.01 11.46
N SER A 366 20.75 0.97 11.58
CA SER A 366 20.58 2.33 11.04
C SER A 366 20.39 2.32 9.51
N ALA A 367 21.20 1.53 8.80
CA ALA A 367 21.07 1.37 7.35
C ALA A 367 19.72 0.75 6.97
N VAL A 368 19.31 -0.32 7.64
CA VAL A 368 18.01 -0.99 7.41
C VAL A 368 16.86 -0.01 7.63
N PHE A 369 16.84 0.70 8.75
CA PHE A 369 15.78 1.64 9.10
C PHE A 369 15.69 2.80 8.09
N SER A 370 16.82 3.43 7.78
CA SER A 370 16.87 4.54 6.82
C SER A 370 16.39 4.13 5.42
N ARG A 371 16.75 2.92 4.96
CA ARG A 371 16.32 2.41 3.65
C ARG A 371 14.84 1.99 3.66
N TYR A 372 14.34 1.48 4.79
CA TYR A 372 12.93 1.19 4.95
C TYR A 372 12.09 2.46 4.87
N LEU A 373 12.45 3.51 5.62
CA LEU A 373 11.78 4.81 5.60
C LEU A 373 11.73 5.38 4.17
N GLY A 374 12.87 5.39 3.46
CA GLY A 374 12.93 5.86 2.07
C GLY A 374 12.10 5.01 1.10
N ALA A 375 12.01 3.69 1.33
CA ALA A 375 11.17 2.80 0.52
C ALA A 375 9.68 3.06 0.74
N MET A 376 9.27 3.41 1.96
CA MET A 376 7.90 3.78 2.29
C MET A 376 7.50 5.10 1.61
N MET A 377 8.34 6.14 1.75
CA MET A 377 8.15 7.44 1.10
C MET A 377 8.10 7.31 -0.42
N ALA A 378 9.04 6.58 -1.03
CA ALA A 378 9.07 6.40 -2.48
C ALA A 378 7.82 5.67 -3.05
N ARG A 379 7.05 5.00 -2.20
CA ARG A 379 5.79 4.32 -2.57
C ARG A 379 4.54 5.15 -2.35
N GLY A 380 4.67 6.35 -1.82
CA GLY A 380 3.55 7.24 -1.55
C GLY A 380 2.77 6.86 -0.29
N HIS A 381 3.44 6.30 0.72
CA HIS A 381 2.82 6.04 2.01
C HIS A 381 3.01 7.23 2.93
N SER A 382 1.92 7.88 3.33
CA SER A 382 1.97 8.90 4.38
C SER A 382 2.53 8.32 5.69
N ILE A 383 3.29 9.14 6.39
CA ILE A 383 4.01 8.74 7.59
C ILE A 383 3.58 9.62 8.76
N GLU A 384 3.51 9.04 9.94
CA GLU A 384 3.23 9.76 11.19
C GLU A 384 4.32 9.45 12.20
N TYR A 385 4.86 10.48 12.84
CA TYR A 385 5.75 10.33 13.98
C TYR A 385 5.74 11.54 14.92
N PHE A 386 5.97 11.26 16.20
CA PHE A 386 6.00 12.25 17.27
C PHE A 386 7.43 12.73 17.49
N ILE A 387 7.71 13.99 17.14
CA ILE A 387 9.07 14.56 17.31
C ILE A 387 9.43 14.77 18.78
N GLU A 388 8.45 14.85 19.67
CA GLU A 388 8.67 14.96 21.10
C GLU A 388 9.32 13.70 21.71
N GLY A 389 9.18 12.54 21.04
CA GLY A 389 9.77 11.27 21.45
C GLY A 389 9.26 10.72 22.78
N GLY A 390 8.17 11.27 23.31
CA GLY A 390 7.46 10.85 24.50
C GLY A 390 6.21 11.67 24.72
N ARG A 391 5.32 11.25 25.63
CA ARG A 391 4.08 11.97 25.93
C ARG A 391 4.32 13.11 26.91
N SER A 392 3.78 14.28 26.61
CA SER A 392 3.74 15.41 27.51
C SER A 392 2.75 15.15 28.67
N ARG A 393 3.19 15.24 29.88
CA ARG A 393 2.37 15.09 31.11
C ARG A 393 1.80 16.39 31.61
N THR A 394 2.46 17.49 31.25
CA THR A 394 2.10 18.85 31.70
C THR A 394 1.17 19.56 30.72
N GLY A 395 0.92 18.94 29.54
CA GLY A 395 0.19 19.57 28.46
C GLY A 395 0.99 20.59 27.64
N ARG A 396 2.25 20.88 28.01
CA ARG A 396 3.14 21.74 27.22
C ARG A 396 3.84 20.91 26.13
N LEU A 397 4.22 21.55 25.01
CA LEU A 397 5.07 20.92 24.00
C LEU A 397 6.44 20.60 24.62
N MET A 398 6.95 19.43 24.30
CA MET A 398 8.28 19.00 24.74
C MET A 398 9.34 19.40 23.70
N GLN A 399 10.59 19.47 24.14
CA GLN A 399 11.71 19.71 23.24
C GLN A 399 11.77 18.64 22.14
N PRO A 400 11.82 19.05 20.86
CA PRO A 400 11.77 18.12 19.75
C PRO A 400 13.05 17.31 19.61
N LYS A 401 12.90 16.04 19.23
CA LYS A 401 14.00 15.14 18.85
C LYS A 401 14.11 15.07 17.35
N THR A 402 15.13 15.70 16.83
CA THR A 402 15.33 15.92 15.38
C THR A 402 15.69 14.67 14.57
N GLY A 403 15.93 13.52 15.22
CA GLY A 403 16.43 12.31 14.55
C GLY A 403 15.55 11.79 13.43
N MET A 404 14.22 11.71 13.63
CA MET A 404 13.28 11.26 12.60
C MET A 404 13.16 12.29 11.48
N LEU A 405 13.09 13.58 11.79
CA LEU A 405 13.09 14.65 10.82
C LEU A 405 14.32 14.57 9.90
N ALA A 406 15.52 14.46 10.48
CA ALA A 406 16.75 14.33 9.73
C ALA A 406 16.76 13.09 8.83
N MET A 407 16.24 11.95 9.28
CA MET A 407 16.14 10.75 8.45
C MET A 407 15.14 10.90 7.31
N THR A 408 14.02 11.57 7.55
CA THR A 408 13.01 11.87 6.53
C THR A 408 13.58 12.78 5.44
N VAL A 409 14.22 13.88 5.83
CA VAL A 409 14.89 14.80 4.88
C VAL A 409 15.96 14.08 4.07
N ARG A 410 16.83 13.28 4.71
CA ARG A 410 17.86 12.49 4.01
C ARG A 410 17.26 11.44 3.06
N ALA A 411 16.17 10.80 3.46
CA ALA A 411 15.49 9.85 2.59
C ALA A 411 14.92 10.52 1.34
N TYR A 412 14.34 11.70 1.51
CA TYR A 412 13.82 12.51 0.42
C TYR A 412 14.93 12.98 -0.52
N VAL A 413 15.98 13.64 0.00
CA VAL A 413 17.09 14.18 -0.81
C VAL A 413 17.77 13.07 -1.63
N ARG A 414 17.91 11.87 -1.06
CA ARG A 414 18.50 10.73 -1.75
C ARG A 414 17.68 10.25 -2.95
N LYS A 415 16.35 10.28 -2.86
CA LYS A 415 15.45 9.81 -3.92
C LYS A 415 14.16 10.63 -3.92
N PRO A 416 14.18 11.84 -4.48
CA PRO A 416 13.05 12.77 -4.48
C PRO A 416 12.00 12.35 -5.52
N VAL A 417 11.24 11.27 -5.22
CA VAL A 417 10.23 10.73 -6.14
C VAL A 417 8.97 11.59 -6.14
N ARG A 418 8.55 12.06 -4.94
CA ARG A 418 7.36 12.89 -4.75
C ARG A 418 7.68 14.06 -3.85
N PRO A 419 7.03 15.22 -4.00
CA PRO A 419 7.15 16.30 -3.03
C PRO A 419 6.76 15.80 -1.63
N VAL A 420 7.46 16.25 -0.61
CA VAL A 420 7.15 15.93 0.79
C VAL A 420 6.61 17.17 1.47
N VAL A 421 5.51 17.02 2.19
CA VAL A 421 4.86 18.09 2.94
C VAL A 421 4.69 17.64 4.39
N PHE A 422 5.24 18.42 5.32
CA PHE A 422 5.01 18.20 6.75
C PHE A 422 3.71 18.90 7.18
N VAL A 423 2.88 18.17 7.93
CA VAL A 423 1.63 18.72 8.47
C VAL A 423 1.66 18.58 9.99
N PRO A 424 1.87 19.70 10.72
CA PRO A 424 1.78 19.70 12.18
C PRO A 424 0.35 19.40 12.63
N ILE A 425 0.19 18.60 13.70
CA ILE A 425 -1.12 18.29 14.26
C ILE A 425 -1.10 18.59 15.77
N TYR A 426 -2.10 19.30 16.22
CA TYR A 426 -2.29 19.56 17.64
C TYR A 426 -3.52 18.84 18.16
N PHE A 427 -3.36 18.13 19.28
CA PHE A 427 -4.45 17.51 20.02
C PHE A 427 -4.79 18.31 21.27
N GLY A 428 -6.05 18.69 21.40
CA GLY A 428 -6.62 19.29 22.60
C GLY A 428 -7.64 18.33 23.21
N TYR A 429 -7.48 18.01 24.49
CA TYR A 429 -8.42 17.18 25.24
C TYR A 429 -9.00 17.99 26.39
N GLU A 430 -10.32 17.99 26.58
CA GLU A 430 -10.92 18.53 27.80
C GLU A 430 -10.48 17.69 29.01
N ARG A 431 -10.43 16.36 28.83
CA ARG A 431 -9.94 15.42 29.84
C ARG A 431 -9.14 14.31 29.17
N LEU A 432 -7.96 14.03 29.70
CA LEU A 432 -7.13 12.92 29.24
C LEU A 432 -7.53 11.61 29.93
N VAL A 433 -7.54 10.52 29.18
CA VAL A 433 -7.78 9.18 29.74
C VAL A 433 -6.72 8.85 30.79
N GLU A 434 -5.46 9.21 30.52
CA GLU A 434 -4.33 9.00 31.44
C GLU A 434 -4.19 10.09 32.51
N GLY A 435 -5.12 11.01 32.64
CA GLY A 435 -5.01 12.19 33.50
C GLY A 435 -4.69 11.85 34.97
N ARG A 436 -5.35 10.86 35.55
CA ARG A 436 -5.08 10.38 36.94
C ARG A 436 -3.67 9.82 37.09
N THR A 437 -3.19 9.06 36.10
CA THR A 437 -1.83 8.51 36.12
C THR A 437 -0.79 9.63 36.05
N TYR A 438 -1.02 10.64 35.19
CA TYR A 438 -0.11 11.80 35.06
C TYR A 438 -0.04 12.63 36.33
N ILE A 439 -1.17 12.89 37.00
CA ILE A 439 -1.21 13.58 38.28
C ILE A 439 -0.41 12.78 39.33
N GLY A 440 -0.58 11.45 39.37
CA GLY A 440 0.17 10.59 40.29
C GLY A 440 1.68 10.63 40.04
N GLU A 441 2.14 10.59 38.79
CA GLU A 441 3.56 10.70 38.41
C GLU A 441 4.12 12.10 38.76
N LEU A 442 3.38 13.17 38.53
CA LEU A 442 3.76 14.53 38.88
C LEU A 442 3.82 14.75 40.41
N SER A 443 3.04 13.98 41.18
CA SER A 443 3.05 13.96 42.65
C SER A 443 4.13 13.06 43.25
N GLY A 444 5.10 12.58 42.45
CA GLY A 444 6.25 11.81 42.92
C GLY A 444 6.08 10.27 42.86
N ARG A 445 5.00 9.72 42.32
CA ARG A 445 4.91 8.27 42.10
C ARG A 445 5.90 7.82 41.02
N ALA A 446 6.53 6.68 41.23
CA ALA A 446 7.45 6.11 40.27
C ALA A 446 6.74 5.84 38.93
N LYS A 447 7.42 6.16 37.81
CA LYS A 447 6.94 5.91 36.47
C LYS A 447 6.74 4.41 36.22
N GLU A 448 5.51 3.98 36.02
CA GLU A 448 5.24 2.61 35.63
C GLU A 448 5.72 2.35 34.19
N LYS A 449 6.37 1.20 34.00
CA LYS A 449 6.74 0.75 32.65
C LYS A 449 5.47 0.42 31.87
N GLU A 450 5.42 0.87 30.62
CA GLU A 450 4.34 0.51 29.69
C GLU A 450 4.27 -1.02 29.57
N SER A 451 3.16 -1.58 30.02
CA SER A 451 2.88 -3.02 30.00
C SER A 451 1.44 -3.28 29.56
N ILE A 452 1.18 -4.50 29.08
CA ILE A 452 -0.19 -4.94 28.74
C ILE A 452 -1.11 -4.82 29.96
N ILE A 453 -0.61 -5.14 31.15
CA ILE A 453 -1.36 -5.07 32.40
C ILE A 453 -1.70 -3.60 32.73
N GLY A 454 -0.76 -2.66 32.50
CA GLY A 454 -1.01 -1.22 32.65
C GLY A 454 -2.11 -0.72 31.71
N MET A 455 -2.09 -1.11 30.43
CA MET A 455 -3.16 -0.79 29.48
C MET A 455 -4.51 -1.42 29.88
N LEU A 456 -4.52 -2.65 30.39
CA LEU A 456 -5.76 -3.30 30.85
C LEU A 456 -6.33 -2.65 32.11
N ARG A 457 -5.49 -2.08 32.98
CA ARG A 457 -5.94 -1.35 34.18
C ARG A 457 -6.67 -0.05 33.84
N THR A 458 -6.46 0.54 32.67
CA THR A 458 -7.20 1.72 32.23
C THR A 458 -8.57 1.38 31.61
N LEU A 459 -8.89 0.10 31.38
CA LEU A 459 -10.19 -0.31 30.82
C LEU A 459 -11.41 0.16 31.64
N PRO A 460 -11.40 0.15 33.00
CA PRO A 460 -12.52 0.69 33.78
C PRO A 460 -12.73 2.19 33.56
N GLU A 461 -11.64 2.94 33.32
CA GLU A 461 -11.71 4.38 33.05
C GLU A 461 -12.39 4.67 31.70
N LEU A 462 -12.35 3.72 30.73
CA LEU A 462 -13.07 3.82 29.47
C LEU A 462 -14.61 3.79 29.59
N ARG A 463 -15.14 3.64 30.81
CA ARG A 463 -16.59 3.78 31.10
C ARG A 463 -17.00 5.24 31.33
N SER A 464 -16.05 6.12 31.60
CA SER A 464 -16.30 7.55 31.85
C SER A 464 -16.29 8.32 30.52
N ARG A 465 -17.02 9.45 30.49
CA ARG A 465 -16.90 10.41 29.38
C ARG A 465 -15.81 11.42 29.68
N PHE A 466 -15.08 11.80 28.64
CA PHE A 466 -13.91 12.67 28.73
C PHE A 466 -14.12 14.05 28.09
N GLY A 467 -15.37 14.41 27.82
CA GLY A 467 -15.69 15.67 27.15
C GLY A 467 -15.34 15.66 25.68
N LYS A 468 -15.04 16.80 25.10
CA LYS A 468 -14.66 16.92 23.69
C LYS A 468 -13.18 16.73 23.46
N VAL A 469 -12.84 16.32 22.25
CA VAL A 469 -11.46 16.30 21.74
C VAL A 469 -11.34 17.15 20.47
N TYR A 470 -10.28 17.92 20.39
CA TYR A 470 -9.99 18.84 19.31
C TYR A 470 -8.78 18.35 18.54
N VAL A 471 -8.87 18.28 17.21
CA VAL A 471 -7.77 17.95 16.31
C VAL A 471 -7.56 19.14 15.38
N SER A 472 -6.49 19.88 15.57
CA SER A 472 -6.15 21.05 14.76
C SER A 472 -5.02 20.71 13.80
N PHE A 473 -5.25 20.99 12.52
CA PHE A 473 -4.26 20.83 11.45
C PHE A 473 -3.52 22.15 11.28
N GLY A 474 -2.20 22.11 11.42
CA GLY A 474 -1.35 23.27 11.18
C GLY A 474 -1.18 23.56 9.68
N GLU A 475 -0.50 24.64 9.38
CA GLU A 475 -0.15 25.01 8.01
C GLU A 475 0.82 23.96 7.42
N PRO A 476 0.54 23.46 6.21
CA PRO A 476 1.43 22.53 5.53
C PRO A 476 2.77 23.16 5.21
N LEU A 477 3.86 22.45 5.52
CA LEU A 477 5.23 22.90 5.31
C LEU A 477 5.89 22.09 4.18
N PRO A 478 5.93 22.62 2.93
CA PRO A 478 6.57 21.93 1.82
C PRO A 478 8.08 21.84 2.03
N LEU A 479 8.62 20.60 2.02
CA LEU A 479 10.03 20.36 2.28
C LEU A 479 10.95 21.02 1.25
N ASP A 480 10.56 21.07 -0.03
CA ASP A 480 11.33 21.74 -1.08
C ASP A 480 11.56 23.22 -0.79
N THR A 481 10.52 23.92 -0.31
CA THR A 481 10.60 25.35 0.06
C THR A 481 11.58 25.54 1.22
N LEU A 482 11.52 24.66 2.21
CA LEU A 482 12.43 24.70 3.36
C LEU A 482 13.87 24.38 2.97
N ILE A 483 14.08 23.40 2.09
CA ILE A 483 15.44 23.06 1.61
C ILE A 483 16.03 24.25 0.84
N ARG A 484 15.26 24.87 -0.04
CA ARG A 484 15.73 26.04 -0.84
C ARG A 484 16.10 27.25 0.03
N LYS A 485 15.45 27.42 1.17
CA LYS A 485 15.83 28.46 2.16
C LYS A 485 17.25 28.26 2.70
N HIS A 486 17.68 27.01 2.90
CA HIS A 486 18.98 26.65 3.46
C HIS A 486 20.03 26.28 2.40
N ALA A 487 19.59 25.90 1.21
CA ALA A 487 20.41 25.47 0.08
C ALA A 487 19.73 25.90 -1.24
N PRO A 488 19.86 27.17 -1.65
CA PRO A 488 19.20 27.70 -2.86
C PRO A 488 19.53 26.94 -4.14
N GLU A 489 20.76 26.44 -4.24
CA GLU A 489 21.26 25.65 -5.39
C GLU A 489 20.75 24.19 -5.41
N TRP A 490 20.00 23.77 -4.38
CA TRP A 490 19.52 22.41 -4.34
C TRP A 490 18.52 22.12 -5.47
N THR A 491 18.75 21.02 -6.18
CA THR A 491 17.85 20.49 -7.20
C THR A 491 17.36 19.10 -6.77
N ARG A 492 16.22 18.67 -7.29
CA ARG A 492 15.67 17.31 -7.02
C ARG A 492 16.49 16.18 -7.64
N ALA A 493 17.64 16.46 -8.24
CA ALA A 493 18.52 15.43 -8.73
C ALA A 493 19.07 14.61 -7.54
N PRO A 494 19.08 13.28 -7.63
CA PRO A 494 19.59 12.44 -6.54
C PRO A 494 21.07 12.75 -6.32
N ALA A 495 21.39 13.22 -5.11
CA ALA A 495 22.78 13.35 -4.69
C ALA A 495 23.38 11.95 -4.57
N GLY A 496 24.49 11.68 -5.26
CA GLY A 496 25.13 10.34 -5.31
C GLY A 496 25.77 9.86 -4.00
N SER A 497 25.74 10.65 -2.92
CA SER A 497 26.39 10.33 -1.64
C SER A 497 25.39 10.17 -0.49
N ASP A 498 25.73 9.26 0.43
CA ASP A 498 25.05 9.09 1.73
C ASP A 498 25.45 10.17 2.74
N ASP A 499 26.23 11.17 2.31
CA ASP A 499 26.80 12.21 3.16
C ASP A 499 25.71 13.13 3.71
N LYS A 500 25.90 13.55 4.94
CA LYS A 500 25.05 14.54 5.60
C LYS A 500 25.37 15.92 4.99
N PRO A 501 24.48 16.53 4.22
CA PRO A 501 24.75 17.85 3.68
C PRO A 501 24.90 18.86 4.84
N PRO A 502 25.76 19.90 4.72
CA PRO A 502 26.00 20.88 5.77
C PRO A 502 24.74 21.60 6.24
N TRP A 503 23.83 21.85 5.33
CA TRP A 503 22.56 22.54 5.59
C TRP A 503 21.49 21.67 6.29
N LEU A 504 21.71 20.35 6.43
CA LEU A 504 20.72 19.44 7.02
C LEU A 504 20.40 19.78 8.48
N ASN A 505 21.42 20.01 9.31
CA ASN A 505 21.20 20.30 10.72
C ASN A 505 20.49 21.65 10.96
N PRO A 506 20.86 22.77 10.30
CA PRO A 506 20.09 24.00 10.35
C PRO A 506 18.63 23.82 9.93
N LEU A 507 18.39 23.21 8.74
CA LEU A 507 17.05 22.94 8.24
C LEU A 507 16.21 22.13 9.21
N VAL A 508 16.77 21.08 9.79
CA VAL A 508 16.04 20.21 10.72
C VAL A 508 15.73 20.91 12.04
N LYS A 509 16.54 21.86 12.46
CA LYS A 509 16.24 22.73 13.62
C LYS A 509 15.12 23.71 13.32
N ASP A 510 15.09 24.29 12.13
CA ASP A 510 14.00 25.19 11.72
C ASP A 510 12.67 24.46 11.53
N LEU A 511 12.72 23.19 11.15
CA LEU A 511 11.54 22.34 10.96
C LEU A 511 10.99 21.81 12.29
N ALA A 512 11.81 21.73 13.35
CA ALA A 512 11.44 21.18 14.65
C ALA A 512 10.85 22.21 15.60
#